data_c08c3694aee2cde760a1bab59567e8f0
#
_entry.id   c08c3694aee2cde760a1bab59567e8f0
#
_cell.length_a   1.000
_cell.length_b   1.000
_cell.length_c   1.000
_cell.angle_alpha   90.00
_cell.angle_beta   90.00
_cell.angle_gamma   90.00
#
_symmetry.space_group_name_H-M   'P 1'
#
loop_
_entity.id
_entity.type
_entity.pdbx_description
1 polymer ?
#
loop_
_entity_poly.entity_id
_entity_poly.type
_entity_poly.pdbx_seq_one_letter_code
_entity_poly.pdbx_strand_id
1 'polypeptide(L)'
;MIKVSVMYPNNAGARFDHEYYRDKHMPLVKARLGDACKYYTVDKGLAGGAPGAPATYVGMCHIFCDSVEAFQAGFGPHVQEIMGDKRIIPT
;
A
#
# COMPACT_ATOMS: atom_id res chain seq x y z
N MET A 1 -13.97 11.36 6.77
CA MET A 1 -12.68 10.79 6.36
C MET A 1 -12.87 9.34 5.94
N ILE A 2 -12.20 8.93 4.88
CA ILE A 2 -12.24 7.55 4.41
C ILE A 2 -10.85 6.93 4.53
N LYS A 3 -10.82 5.59 4.50
CA LYS A 3 -9.59 4.80 4.49
C LYS A 3 -9.54 3.98 3.20
N VAL A 4 -8.46 4.14 2.45
CA VAL A 4 -8.17 3.32 1.27
C VAL A 4 -7.10 2.32 1.64
N SER A 5 -7.40 1.05 1.52
CA SER A 5 -6.47 -0.02 1.90
C SER A 5 -5.98 -0.76 0.66
N VAL A 6 -4.66 -0.92 0.56
CA VAL A 6 -4.03 -1.71 -0.50
C VAL A 6 -3.35 -2.89 0.18
N MET A 7 -3.74 -4.10 -0.22
CA MET A 7 -3.28 -5.32 0.44
C MET A 7 -2.65 -6.24 -0.59
N TYR A 8 -1.43 -6.70 -0.29
CA TYR A 8 -0.66 -7.57 -1.18
C TYR A 8 -0.70 -8.99 -0.65
N PRO A 9 -1.24 -9.95 -1.43
CA PRO A 9 -1.35 -11.34 -0.99
C PRO A 9 0.02 -11.96 -0.69
N ASN A 10 0.05 -12.81 0.33
CA ASN A 10 1.26 -13.53 0.71
C ASN A 10 1.28 -14.88 -0.02
N ASN A 11 1.88 -14.91 -1.21
CA ASN A 11 1.98 -16.12 -2.01
C ASN A 11 3.30 -16.82 -1.73
N ALA A 12 3.27 -18.16 -1.69
CA ALA A 12 4.47 -18.95 -1.45
C ALA A 12 5.54 -18.62 -2.49
N GLY A 13 6.75 -18.31 -2.02
CA GLY A 13 7.87 -17.94 -2.89
C GLY A 13 7.84 -16.51 -3.41
N ALA A 14 6.78 -15.77 -3.14
CA ALA A 14 6.71 -14.36 -3.53
C ALA A 14 7.64 -13.51 -2.65
N ARG A 15 8.17 -12.45 -3.25
CA ARG A 15 9.01 -11.49 -2.53
C ARG A 15 8.30 -10.15 -2.46
N PHE A 16 8.47 -9.48 -1.33
CA PHE A 16 7.95 -8.13 -1.14
C PHE A 16 9.03 -7.32 -0.43
N ASP A 17 9.51 -6.28 -1.10
CA ASP A 17 10.57 -5.42 -0.56
C ASP A 17 9.96 -4.40 0.39
N HIS A 18 9.87 -4.77 1.68
CA HIS A 18 9.27 -3.92 2.70
C HIS A 18 10.02 -2.61 2.91
N GLU A 19 11.35 -2.63 2.82
CA GLU A 19 12.15 -1.42 2.99
C GLU A 19 11.88 -0.43 1.86
N TYR A 20 11.86 -0.92 0.62
CA TYR A 20 11.55 -0.08 -0.53
C TYR A 20 10.14 0.48 -0.43
N TYR A 21 9.19 -0.37 -0.04
CA TYR A 21 7.80 0.03 0.10
C TYR A 21 7.64 1.18 1.11
N ARG A 22 8.27 1.02 2.26
CA ARG A 22 8.22 2.03 3.33
C ARG A 22 8.99 3.30 2.98
N ASP A 23 10.20 3.15 2.42
CA ASP A 23 11.15 4.26 2.30
C ASP A 23 11.08 4.98 0.96
N LYS A 24 10.59 4.32 -0.09
CA LYS A 24 10.55 4.90 -1.44
C LYS A 24 9.15 4.94 -2.03
N HIS A 25 8.43 3.82 -2.02
CA HIS A 25 7.12 3.75 -2.68
C HIS A 25 6.07 4.62 -1.98
N MET A 26 5.89 4.44 -0.69
CA MET A 26 4.85 5.17 0.04
C MET A 26 5.14 6.66 0.15
N PRO A 27 6.38 7.12 0.35
CA PRO A 27 6.68 8.55 0.25
C PRO A 27 6.35 9.14 -1.12
N LEU A 28 6.57 8.38 -2.21
CA LEU A 28 6.17 8.80 -3.55
C LEU A 28 4.64 8.94 -3.65
N VAL A 29 3.91 7.96 -3.16
CA VAL A 29 2.44 7.98 -3.15
C VAL A 29 1.95 9.23 -2.41
N LYS A 30 2.50 9.49 -1.22
CA LYS A 30 2.15 10.68 -0.42
C LYS A 30 2.42 11.97 -1.20
N ALA A 31 3.58 12.04 -1.86
CA ALA A 31 3.95 13.23 -2.64
C ALA A 31 2.98 13.45 -3.81
N ARG A 32 2.58 12.37 -4.48
CA ARG A 32 1.66 12.46 -5.63
C ARG A 32 0.24 12.80 -5.21
N LEU A 33 -0.23 12.27 -4.08
CA LEU A 33 -1.55 12.57 -3.56
C LEU A 33 -1.64 13.98 -2.96
N GLY A 34 -0.51 14.51 -2.46
CA GLY A 34 -0.48 15.84 -1.86
C GLY A 34 -1.48 15.97 -0.72
N ASP A 35 -2.27 17.03 -0.74
CA ASP A 35 -3.24 17.31 0.33
C ASP A 35 -4.38 16.29 0.42
N ALA A 36 -4.58 15.48 -0.62
CA ALA A 36 -5.60 14.43 -0.58
C ALA A 36 -5.28 13.37 0.47
N CYS A 37 -4.00 13.09 0.69
CA CYS A 37 -3.56 12.14 1.70
C CYS A 37 -3.28 12.86 3.01
N LYS A 38 -4.14 12.65 4.01
CA LYS A 38 -3.94 13.27 5.33
C LYS A 38 -2.83 12.57 6.10
N TYR A 39 -2.83 11.25 6.07
CA TYR A 39 -1.74 10.42 6.57
C TYR A 39 -1.92 9.00 6.03
N TYR A 40 -0.90 8.18 6.21
CA TYR A 40 -0.97 6.77 5.83
C TYR A 40 -0.23 5.92 6.85
N THR A 41 -0.55 4.62 6.85
CA THR A 41 0.17 3.62 7.64
C THR A 41 0.66 2.50 6.70
N VAL A 42 1.74 1.84 7.10
CA VAL A 42 2.32 0.72 6.37
C VAL A 42 2.42 -0.45 7.34
N ASP A 43 1.92 -1.62 6.92
CA ASP A 43 1.89 -2.80 7.78
C ASP A 43 2.60 -3.96 7.10
N LYS A 44 3.33 -4.74 7.89
CA LYS A 44 4.00 -5.96 7.45
C LYS A 44 3.22 -7.16 7.98
N GLY A 45 2.92 -8.12 7.11
CA GLY A 45 2.27 -9.34 7.52
C GLY A 45 3.21 -10.27 8.27
N LEU A 46 2.82 -10.68 9.47
CA LEU A 46 3.65 -11.55 10.31
C LEU A 46 3.02 -12.93 10.53
N ALA A 47 1.68 -13.01 10.61
CA ALA A 47 0.99 -14.26 10.92
C ALA A 47 -0.44 -14.21 10.44
N GLY A 48 -1.03 -15.38 10.26
CA GLY A 48 -2.44 -15.51 9.94
C GLY A 48 -3.32 -15.54 11.17
N GLY A 49 -4.61 -15.78 10.96
CA GLY A 49 -5.62 -15.77 12.01
C GLY A 49 -5.61 -16.99 12.92
N ALA A 50 -4.89 -18.05 12.57
CA ALA A 50 -4.79 -19.26 13.37
C ALA A 50 -3.34 -19.47 13.83
N PRO A 51 -3.11 -20.11 14.99
CA PRO A 51 -1.75 -20.39 15.44
C PRO A 51 -0.95 -21.16 14.38
N GLY A 52 0.24 -20.65 14.06
CA GLY A 52 1.12 -21.27 13.07
C GLY A 52 0.75 -21.00 11.63
N ALA A 53 -0.36 -20.32 11.36
CA ALA A 53 -0.75 -19.99 9.99
C ALA A 53 0.11 -18.86 9.44
N PRO A 54 0.48 -18.91 8.14
CA PRO A 54 1.19 -17.79 7.52
C PRO A 54 0.28 -16.57 7.37
N ALA A 55 0.89 -15.40 7.22
CA ALA A 55 0.13 -14.18 7.00
C ALA A 55 -0.69 -14.28 5.71
N THR A 56 -1.92 -13.78 5.74
CA THR A 56 -2.77 -13.72 4.55
C THR A 56 -2.23 -12.70 3.54
N TYR A 57 -1.75 -11.55 4.05
CA TYR A 57 -1.15 -10.51 3.23
C TYR A 57 0.29 -10.27 3.67
N VAL A 58 1.20 -10.18 2.70
CA VAL A 58 2.62 -9.96 2.98
C VAL A 58 2.87 -8.52 3.40
N GLY A 59 2.10 -7.61 2.86
CA GLY A 59 2.21 -6.19 3.19
C GLY A 59 0.92 -5.47 2.85
N MET A 60 0.70 -4.35 3.49
CA MET A 60 -0.46 -3.51 3.19
C MET A 60 -0.19 -2.06 3.58
N CYS A 61 -0.92 -1.15 2.98
CA CYS A 61 -0.95 0.23 3.42
C CYS A 61 -2.38 0.69 3.57
N HIS A 62 -2.56 1.69 4.41
CA HIS A 62 -3.85 2.33 4.62
C HIS A 62 -3.63 3.83 4.43
N ILE A 63 -4.36 4.41 3.49
CA ILE A 63 -4.26 5.83 3.14
C ILE A 63 -5.53 6.50 3.61
N PHE A 64 -5.40 7.58 4.35
CA PHE A 64 -6.55 8.30 4.93
C PHE A 64 -6.76 9.60 4.17
N CYS A 65 -7.94 9.75 3.58
CA CYS A 65 -8.33 10.89 2.75
C CYS A 65 -9.65 11.45 3.24
N ASP A 66 -9.95 12.71 2.87
CA ASP A 66 -11.21 13.33 3.29
C ASP A 66 -12.42 12.66 2.65
N SER A 67 -12.29 12.24 1.37
CA SER A 67 -13.40 11.67 0.63
C SER A 67 -12.88 10.78 -0.49
N VAL A 68 -13.78 9.98 -1.07
CA VAL A 68 -13.48 9.18 -2.26
C VAL A 68 -13.07 10.10 -3.42
N GLU A 69 -13.79 11.20 -3.58
CA GLU A 69 -13.51 12.15 -4.66
C GLU A 69 -12.13 12.78 -4.53
N ALA A 70 -11.72 13.14 -3.31
CA ALA A 70 -10.39 13.68 -3.06
C ALA A 70 -9.31 12.65 -3.39
N PHE A 71 -9.51 11.40 -3.00
CA PHE A 71 -8.58 10.33 -3.31
C PHE A 71 -8.46 10.14 -4.83
N GLN A 72 -9.58 10.05 -5.53
CA GLN A 72 -9.58 9.83 -6.98
C GLN A 72 -8.93 10.98 -7.73
N ALA A 73 -9.17 12.22 -7.31
CA ALA A 73 -8.57 13.39 -7.92
C ALA A 73 -7.05 13.42 -7.75
N GLY A 74 -6.56 12.99 -6.58
CA GLY A 74 -5.12 12.95 -6.31
C GLY A 74 -4.43 11.73 -6.90
N PHE A 75 -5.07 10.58 -6.89
CA PHE A 75 -4.48 9.31 -7.30
C PHE A 75 -4.58 9.09 -8.82
N GLY A 76 -5.72 9.47 -9.42
CA GLY A 76 -6.01 9.15 -10.82
C GLY A 76 -4.91 9.55 -11.81
N PRO A 77 -4.36 10.79 -11.74
CA PRO A 77 -3.31 11.20 -12.67
C PRO A 77 -2.02 10.39 -12.54
N HIS A 78 -1.82 9.68 -11.42
CA HIS A 78 -0.57 8.99 -11.11
C HIS A 78 -0.73 7.48 -10.97
N VAL A 79 -1.90 6.93 -11.33
CA VAL A 79 -2.20 5.52 -11.10
C VAL A 79 -1.20 4.59 -11.78
N GLN A 80 -0.79 4.90 -13.00
CA GLN A 80 0.16 4.05 -13.73
C GLN A 80 1.54 4.09 -13.09
N GLU A 81 1.99 5.26 -12.65
CA GLU A 81 3.27 5.40 -11.99
C GLU A 81 3.31 4.62 -10.67
N ILE A 82 2.26 4.75 -9.89
CA ILE A 82 2.18 4.13 -8.55
C ILE A 82 1.99 2.62 -8.66
N MET A 83 0.97 2.19 -9.42
CA MET A 83 0.62 0.77 -9.51
C MET A 83 1.57 -0.01 -10.40
N GLY A 84 2.32 0.67 -11.25
CA GLY A 84 3.31 0.03 -12.13
C GLY A 84 4.68 -0.15 -11.49
N ASP A 85 4.85 0.17 -10.21
CA ASP A 85 6.14 0.04 -9.53
C ASP A 85 6.44 -1.45 -9.27
N LYS A 86 7.29 -2.01 -10.11
CA LYS A 86 7.57 -3.45 -10.12
C LYS A 86 8.31 -3.93 -8.86
N ARG A 87 8.92 -3.02 -8.11
CA ARG A 87 9.67 -3.40 -6.91
C ARG A 87 8.78 -3.77 -5.75
N ILE A 88 7.50 -3.38 -5.80
CA ILE A 88 6.55 -3.70 -4.74
C ILE A 88 5.55 -4.78 -5.13
N ILE A 89 5.55 -5.22 -6.39
CA ILE A 89 4.64 -6.28 -6.84
C ILE A 89 5.23 -7.63 -6.41
N PRO A 90 4.52 -8.42 -5.59
CA PRO A 90 4.99 -9.75 -5.19
C PRO A 90 5.08 -10.66 -6.41
N THR A 91 6.21 -11.33 -6.58
CA THR A 91 6.44 -12.23 -7.72
C THR A 91 6.87 -13.61 -7.28
#